data_17f1d397c14e4f3f0d533b5397e8cf17
#
_entry.id   17f1d397c14e4f3f0d533b5397e8cf17
#
_cell.length_a   1.000
_cell.length_b   1.000
_cell.length_c   1.000
_cell.angle_alpha   90.00
_cell.angle_beta   90.00
_cell.angle_gamma   90.00
#
_symmetry.space_group_name_H-M   'P 1'
#
loop_
_entity.id
_entity.type
_entity.pdbx_description
1 polymer ?
#
loop_
_entity_poly.entity_id
_entity_poly.type
_entity_poly.pdbx_seq_one_letter_code
_entity_poly.pdbx_strand_id
1 'polypeptide(L)'
;EIERTDTVFMVISDHGFTNFRRGVNLNTWLKENGYLALKPGHETSGDWFEHVDWSKTRAFSLGLTGMFINRKGREQSGIVNEGAEYRALVAELTEKLEALVDPQTGERAIRKLRATNETFDGPYRHDAPDLLIGYEGGYRNSWECATGAVTAAVFSDNTKSWSGDHCVDPDVVP
;
A
#
# COMPACT_ATOMS: atom_id res chain seq x y z
N GLU A 1 -37.79 21.28 -14.67
CA GLU A 1 -36.88 22.37 -15.08
C GLU A 1 -36.80 23.39 -13.95
N ILE A 2 -35.63 23.43 -13.29
CA ILE A 2 -35.32 24.47 -12.31
C ILE A 2 -34.08 25.19 -12.84
N GLU A 3 -34.26 25.92 -13.96
CA GLU A 3 -33.27 26.90 -14.40
C GLU A 3 -33.61 28.25 -13.81
N ARG A 4 -32.98 28.60 -12.70
CA ARG A 4 -32.93 29.95 -12.18
C ARG A 4 -31.53 30.50 -12.47
N THR A 5 -31.47 31.72 -12.97
CA THR A 5 -30.21 32.41 -13.34
C THR A 5 -29.29 32.69 -12.16
N ASP A 6 -29.77 32.49 -10.93
CA ASP A 6 -29.06 32.63 -9.66
C ASP A 6 -28.69 31.30 -8.99
N THR A 7 -28.88 30.17 -9.72
CA THR A 7 -28.62 28.83 -9.22
C THR A 7 -27.31 28.27 -9.80
N VAL A 8 -26.41 27.83 -8.93
CA VAL A 8 -25.23 27.06 -9.32
C VAL A 8 -25.57 25.56 -9.18
N PHE A 9 -25.50 24.84 -10.30
CA PHE A 9 -25.65 23.39 -10.30
C PHE A 9 -24.26 22.73 -10.32
N MET A 10 -24.01 21.83 -9.36
CA MET A 10 -22.73 21.13 -9.22
C MET A 10 -22.98 19.61 -9.16
N VAL A 11 -22.25 18.87 -9.98
CA VAL A 11 -22.18 17.41 -9.91
C VAL A 11 -20.80 17.05 -9.42
N ILE A 12 -20.73 16.30 -8.33
CA ILE A 12 -19.47 15.86 -7.71
C ILE A 12 -19.49 14.35 -7.50
N SER A 13 -18.29 13.76 -7.55
CA SER A 13 -18.03 12.39 -7.11
C SER A 13 -16.83 12.42 -6.16
N ASP A 14 -16.83 11.56 -5.16
CA ASP A 14 -15.72 11.43 -4.22
C ASP A 14 -14.55 10.61 -4.80
N HIS A 15 -14.82 9.67 -5.73
CA HIS A 15 -13.84 8.86 -6.42
C HIS A 15 -14.43 8.21 -7.68
N GLY A 16 -13.55 7.68 -8.54
CA GLY A 16 -13.92 6.78 -9.64
C GLY A 16 -14.08 5.33 -9.17
N PHE A 17 -14.26 4.40 -10.12
CA PHE A 17 -14.45 2.98 -9.84
C PHE A 17 -13.91 2.12 -10.97
N THR A 18 -13.24 0.99 -10.65
CA THR A 18 -12.67 0.08 -11.66
C THR A 18 -12.79 -1.38 -11.25
N ASN A 19 -12.40 -2.27 -12.14
CA ASN A 19 -12.38 -3.70 -11.86
C ASN A 19 -11.29 -4.07 -10.84
N PHE A 20 -11.59 -5.07 -10.01
CA PHE A 20 -10.64 -5.73 -9.12
C PHE A 20 -10.53 -7.22 -9.47
N ARG A 21 -9.39 -7.64 -9.94
CA ARG A 21 -9.09 -9.01 -10.38
C ARG A 21 -8.03 -9.70 -9.51
N ARG A 22 -7.00 -8.95 -9.11
CA ARG A 22 -5.80 -9.46 -8.45
C ARG A 22 -5.49 -8.73 -7.16
N GLY A 23 -5.37 -9.47 -6.06
CA GLY A 23 -4.86 -8.97 -4.78
C GLY A 23 -3.33 -9.02 -4.74
N VAL A 24 -2.71 -7.96 -4.21
CA VAL A 24 -1.26 -7.88 -3.97
C VAL A 24 -1.02 -7.90 -2.47
N ASN A 25 -0.28 -8.88 -1.95
CA ASN A 25 0.17 -8.87 -0.58
C ASN A 25 1.57 -8.25 -0.48
N LEU A 26 1.61 -6.96 -0.18
CA LEU A 26 2.87 -6.22 -0.06
C LEU A 26 3.71 -6.67 1.14
N ASN A 27 3.09 -7.17 2.23
CA ASN A 27 3.85 -7.70 3.36
C ASN A 27 4.59 -8.99 2.99
N THR A 28 4.00 -9.84 2.15
CA THR A 28 4.68 -11.01 1.59
C THR A 28 5.84 -10.59 0.70
N TRP A 29 5.64 -9.62 -0.18
CA TRP A 29 6.72 -9.08 -1.01
C TRP A 29 7.85 -8.47 -0.17
N LEU A 30 7.52 -7.71 0.86
CA LEU A 30 8.50 -7.14 1.80
C LEU A 30 9.30 -8.23 2.52
N LYS A 31 8.64 -9.32 2.93
CA LYS A 31 9.31 -10.49 3.54
C LYS A 31 10.28 -11.13 2.54
N GLU A 32 9.84 -11.41 1.32
CA GLU A 32 10.67 -12.07 0.29
C GLU A 32 11.88 -11.24 -0.12
N ASN A 33 11.78 -9.91 -0.01
CA ASN A 33 12.86 -8.97 -0.32
C ASN A 33 13.66 -8.49 0.90
N GLY A 34 13.44 -9.08 2.09
CA GLY A 34 14.23 -8.81 3.29
C GLY A 34 13.94 -7.50 4.01
N TYR A 35 12.80 -6.88 3.75
CA TYR A 35 12.34 -5.68 4.46
C TYR A 35 11.45 -5.99 5.66
N LEU A 36 10.76 -7.13 5.64
CA LEU A 36 9.95 -7.64 6.74
C LEU A 36 10.48 -9.01 7.17
N ALA A 37 10.60 -9.22 8.46
CA ALA A 37 11.03 -10.49 9.02
C ALA A 37 9.94 -11.11 9.88
N LEU A 38 9.83 -12.44 9.83
CA LEU A 38 9.00 -13.21 10.73
C LEU A 38 9.85 -13.83 11.84
N LYS A 39 9.22 -14.13 12.97
CA LYS A 39 9.82 -14.88 14.08
C LYS A 39 10.24 -16.28 13.61
N PRO A 40 11.28 -16.88 14.18
CA PRO A 40 11.73 -18.21 13.80
C PRO A 40 10.61 -19.26 13.82
N GLY A 41 10.57 -20.10 12.80
CA GLY A 41 9.58 -21.17 12.65
C GLY A 41 8.29 -20.77 11.95
N HIS A 42 8.16 -19.50 11.51
CA HIS A 42 7.00 -19.01 10.78
C HIS A 42 7.36 -18.64 9.34
N GLU A 43 6.58 -19.13 8.38
CA GLU A 43 6.68 -18.78 6.95
C GLU A 43 5.61 -17.78 6.54
N THR A 44 4.51 -17.70 7.30
CA THR A 44 3.39 -16.77 7.14
C THR A 44 3.05 -16.11 8.46
N SER A 45 2.24 -15.06 8.44
CA SER A 45 1.72 -14.39 9.62
C SER A 45 0.22 -14.14 9.45
N GLY A 46 -0.53 -14.32 10.52
CA GLY A 46 -1.92 -13.91 10.57
C GLY A 46 -2.11 -12.40 10.62
N ASP A 47 -3.37 -11.98 10.83
CA ASP A 47 -3.75 -10.58 10.97
C ASP A 47 -2.96 -9.88 12.08
N TRP A 48 -2.86 -8.56 11.96
CA TRP A 48 -2.23 -7.69 12.96
C TRP A 48 -0.76 -8.05 13.26
N PHE A 49 -0.05 -8.53 12.21
CA PHE A 49 1.39 -8.80 12.31
C PHE A 49 1.78 -9.83 13.37
N GLU A 50 0.94 -10.82 13.62
CA GLU A 50 1.02 -11.80 14.73
C GLU A 50 2.43 -12.37 14.95
N HIS A 51 3.12 -12.74 13.88
CA HIS A 51 4.43 -13.36 13.91
C HIS A 51 5.58 -12.50 13.38
N VAL A 52 5.34 -11.19 13.21
CA VAL A 52 6.40 -10.28 12.73
C VAL A 52 7.46 -10.05 13.79
N ASP A 53 8.73 -10.16 13.37
CA ASP A 53 9.90 -9.76 14.16
C ASP A 53 10.22 -8.28 13.89
N TRP A 54 9.70 -7.42 14.72
CA TRP A 54 9.87 -5.97 14.60
C TRP A 54 11.31 -5.51 14.76
N SER A 55 12.17 -6.29 15.44
CA SER A 55 13.58 -5.95 15.61
C SER A 55 14.40 -6.09 14.32
N LYS A 56 13.81 -6.71 13.28
CA LYS A 56 14.43 -6.93 11.96
C LYS A 56 13.57 -6.40 10.80
N THR A 57 12.38 -5.89 11.09
CA THR A 57 11.44 -5.37 10.08
C THR A 57 11.70 -3.89 9.85
N ARG A 58 12.02 -3.51 8.60
CA ARG A 58 12.31 -2.14 8.17
C ARG A 58 11.11 -1.43 7.59
N ALA A 59 10.19 -2.18 6.95
CA ALA A 59 8.97 -1.64 6.34
C ALA A 59 7.82 -2.65 6.46
N PHE A 60 6.58 -2.14 6.49
CA PHE A 60 5.35 -2.93 6.54
C PHE A 60 4.20 -2.18 5.86
N SER A 61 3.20 -2.91 5.38
CA SER A 61 1.98 -2.36 4.78
C SER A 61 0.78 -2.63 5.69
N LEU A 62 -0.07 -1.62 5.84
CA LEU A 62 -1.31 -1.69 6.63
C LEU A 62 -2.38 -0.81 5.95
N GLY A 63 -3.62 -1.27 5.98
CA GLY A 63 -4.72 -0.61 5.31
C GLY A 63 -4.70 -0.82 3.79
N LEU A 64 -5.40 -0.01 3.04
CA LEU A 64 -5.63 -0.24 1.60
C LEU A 64 -4.48 0.23 0.71
N THR A 65 -3.80 1.33 1.09
CA THR A 65 -2.77 1.94 0.25
C THR A 65 -1.52 2.36 1.03
N GLY A 66 -1.48 2.15 2.35
CA GLY A 66 -0.41 2.63 3.22
C GLY A 66 0.79 1.69 3.30
N MET A 67 2.00 2.25 3.16
CA MET A 67 3.24 1.59 3.53
C MET A 67 3.99 2.45 4.53
N PHE A 68 4.47 1.81 5.58
CA PHE A 68 5.15 2.43 6.71
C PHE A 68 6.59 1.95 6.79
N ILE A 69 7.49 2.88 7.06
CA ILE A 69 8.85 2.57 7.45
C ILE A 69 8.90 2.45 8.98
N ASN A 70 9.48 1.39 9.49
CA ASN A 70 9.60 1.13 10.93
C ASN A 70 10.66 2.07 11.54
N ARG A 71 10.28 3.34 11.74
CA ARG A 71 11.16 4.47 12.10
C ARG A 71 11.42 4.53 13.60
N LYS A 72 12.65 4.79 13.97
CA LYS A 72 13.00 5.13 15.36
C LYS A 72 12.31 6.42 15.78
N GLY A 73 11.71 6.39 16.97
CA GLY A 73 11.04 7.55 17.55
C GLY A 73 9.58 7.73 17.12
N ARG A 74 9.10 7.00 16.10
CA ARG A 74 7.69 6.95 15.72
C ARG A 74 7.06 5.60 16.09
N GLU A 75 7.60 4.51 15.59
CA GLU A 75 7.14 3.16 15.94
C GLU A 75 7.78 2.70 17.25
N GLN A 76 7.02 1.96 18.05
CA GLN A 76 7.47 1.45 19.35
C GLN A 76 8.76 0.62 19.24
N SER A 77 8.90 -0.16 18.18
CA SER A 77 10.06 -1.01 17.89
C SER A 77 10.80 -0.57 16.65
N GLY A 78 10.82 0.74 16.37
CA GLY A 78 11.44 1.32 15.19
C GLY A 78 12.94 1.06 15.13
N ILE A 79 13.44 0.68 13.95
CA ILE A 79 14.86 0.37 13.72
C ILE A 79 15.53 1.25 12.67
N VAL A 80 14.76 1.88 11.78
CA VAL A 80 15.26 2.76 10.72
C VAL A 80 15.53 4.15 11.27
N ASN A 81 16.74 4.64 11.09
CA ASN A 81 17.09 5.99 11.51
C ASN A 81 16.52 7.03 10.55
N GLU A 82 16.15 8.19 11.11
CA GLU A 82 15.77 9.35 10.33
C GLU A 82 16.93 9.85 9.43
N GLY A 83 16.59 10.61 8.40
CA GLY A 83 17.58 11.26 7.54
C GLY A 83 18.00 10.38 6.37
N ALA A 84 19.29 10.08 6.22
CA ALA A 84 19.82 9.43 5.03
C ALA A 84 19.33 7.98 4.86
N GLU A 85 19.28 7.20 5.93
CA GLU A 85 18.82 5.81 5.90
C GLU A 85 17.34 5.72 5.50
N TYR A 86 16.49 6.54 6.12
CA TYR A 86 15.08 6.64 5.75
C TYR A 86 14.89 7.01 4.28
N ARG A 87 15.55 8.07 3.80
CA ARG A 87 15.41 8.51 2.40
C ARG A 87 15.89 7.45 1.41
N ALA A 88 17.00 6.78 1.71
CA ALA A 88 17.52 5.71 0.87
C ALA A 88 16.54 4.54 0.78
N LEU A 89 15.93 4.13 1.91
CA LEU A 89 14.96 3.06 1.95
C LEU A 89 13.67 3.41 1.20
N VAL A 90 13.17 4.63 1.35
CA VAL A 90 12.00 5.12 0.59
C VAL A 90 12.27 5.07 -0.91
N ALA A 91 13.42 5.58 -1.36
CA ALA A 91 13.80 5.56 -2.77
C ALA A 91 13.94 4.13 -3.32
N GLU A 92 14.59 3.24 -2.56
CA GLU A 92 14.75 1.83 -2.93
C GLU A 92 13.40 1.10 -3.06
N LEU A 93 12.50 1.29 -2.08
CA LEU A 93 11.17 0.69 -2.11
C LEU A 93 10.34 1.22 -3.28
N THR A 94 10.42 2.52 -3.55
CA THR A 94 9.72 3.14 -4.68
C THR A 94 10.17 2.52 -6.01
N GLU A 95 11.46 2.47 -6.27
CA GLU A 95 12.01 1.90 -7.49
C GLU A 95 11.58 0.44 -7.70
N LYS A 96 11.74 -0.39 -6.66
CA LYS A 96 11.44 -1.82 -6.74
C LYS A 96 9.95 -2.12 -6.88
N LEU A 97 9.10 -1.38 -6.18
CA LEU A 97 7.66 -1.61 -6.21
C LEU A 97 7.01 -1.07 -7.49
N GLU A 98 7.47 0.05 -8.03
CA GLU A 98 7.02 0.53 -9.35
C GLU A 98 7.43 -0.40 -10.49
N ALA A 99 8.47 -1.22 -10.28
CA ALA A 99 8.89 -2.27 -11.20
C ALA A 99 8.19 -3.63 -10.96
N LEU A 100 7.28 -3.73 -9.98
CA LEU A 100 6.64 -5.00 -9.60
C LEU A 100 5.68 -5.50 -10.69
N VAL A 101 6.02 -6.62 -11.29
CA VAL A 101 5.24 -7.31 -12.33
C VAL A 101 4.59 -8.55 -11.74
N ASP A 102 3.32 -8.76 -12.03
CA ASP A 102 2.63 -10.02 -11.73
C ASP A 102 3.11 -11.11 -12.72
N PRO A 103 3.76 -12.18 -12.25
CA PRO A 103 4.32 -13.20 -13.12
C PRO A 103 3.26 -14.00 -13.88
N GLN A 104 2.01 -13.97 -13.44
CA GLN A 104 0.92 -14.68 -14.11
C GLN A 104 0.37 -13.90 -15.29
N THR A 105 0.29 -12.57 -15.19
CA THR A 105 -0.30 -11.73 -16.24
C THR A 105 0.74 -11.04 -17.11
N GLY A 106 1.96 -10.85 -16.60
CA GLY A 106 2.99 -10.01 -17.21
C GLY A 106 2.74 -8.51 -17.07
N GLU A 107 1.71 -8.10 -16.35
CA GLU A 107 1.33 -6.69 -16.13
C GLU A 107 2.01 -6.13 -14.87
N ARG A 108 2.28 -4.83 -14.86
CA ARG A 108 2.68 -4.13 -13.63
C ARG A 108 1.50 -4.05 -12.69
N ALA A 109 1.74 -4.32 -11.41
CA ALA A 109 0.70 -4.25 -10.39
C ALA A 109 0.57 -2.85 -9.76
N ILE A 110 1.66 -2.10 -9.75
CA ILE A 110 1.75 -0.78 -9.13
C ILE A 110 2.09 0.26 -10.19
N ARG A 111 1.28 1.30 -10.26
CA ARG A 111 1.46 2.41 -11.18
C ARG A 111 2.47 3.41 -10.64
N LYS A 112 2.29 3.82 -9.37
CA LYS A 112 3.09 4.87 -8.76
C LYS A 112 3.09 4.77 -7.24
N LEU A 113 4.21 5.08 -6.63
CA LEU A 113 4.31 5.39 -5.22
C LEU A 113 4.42 6.90 -5.00
N ARG A 114 3.76 7.41 -3.97
CA ARG A 114 3.85 8.82 -3.57
C ARG A 114 4.34 8.92 -2.14
N ALA A 115 5.43 9.63 -1.93
CA ALA A 115 5.90 9.94 -0.59
C ALA A 115 4.92 10.91 0.10
N THR A 116 4.51 10.58 1.30
CA THR A 116 3.49 11.36 2.05
C THR A 116 3.96 12.78 2.36
N ASN A 117 5.26 12.96 2.60
CA ASN A 117 5.84 14.29 2.84
C ASN A 117 5.81 15.21 1.60
N GLU A 118 5.59 14.66 0.42
CA GLU A 118 5.42 15.40 -0.84
C GLU A 118 3.94 15.58 -1.23
N THR A 119 3.05 14.79 -0.61
CA THR A 119 1.64 14.69 -1.00
C THR A 119 0.74 15.46 -0.05
N PHE A 120 1.03 15.42 1.25
CA PHE A 120 0.19 16.02 2.28
C PHE A 120 0.89 17.12 3.07
N ASP A 121 0.10 18.12 3.46
CA ASP A 121 0.45 19.16 4.38
C ASP A 121 -0.48 19.14 5.59
N GLY A 122 0.04 19.48 6.77
CA GLY A 122 -0.76 19.55 7.97
C GLY A 122 -0.11 18.98 9.22
N PRO A 123 -0.73 19.21 10.40
CA PRO A 123 -0.13 18.89 11.71
C PRO A 123 0.00 17.38 11.97
N TYR A 124 -0.82 16.55 11.31
CA TYR A 124 -0.82 15.10 11.52
C TYR A 124 -0.04 14.32 10.43
N ARG A 125 0.69 15.02 9.55
CA ARG A 125 1.45 14.37 8.48
C ARG A 125 2.45 13.33 9.00
N HIS A 126 3.00 13.52 10.19
CA HIS A 126 3.96 12.58 10.79
C HIS A 126 3.35 11.24 11.21
N ASP A 127 2.02 11.17 11.36
CA ASP A 127 1.28 9.93 11.68
C ASP A 127 0.85 9.16 10.42
N ALA A 128 0.96 9.78 9.25
CA ALA A 128 0.58 9.18 7.99
C ALA A 128 1.55 8.07 7.55
N PRO A 129 1.14 7.16 6.64
CA PRO A 129 2.05 6.24 5.96
C PRO A 129 3.21 6.99 5.32
N ASP A 130 4.38 6.39 5.22
CA ASP A 130 5.54 7.01 4.55
C ASP A 130 5.36 7.05 3.03
N LEU A 131 4.71 6.02 2.47
CA LEU A 131 4.39 5.88 1.06
C LEU A 131 2.92 5.53 0.86
N LEU A 132 2.31 6.14 -0.13
CA LEU A 132 1.00 5.78 -0.65
C LEU A 132 1.17 5.00 -1.95
N ILE A 133 0.53 3.84 -2.02
CA ILE A 133 0.61 2.92 -3.14
C ILE A 133 -0.55 3.18 -4.10
N GLY A 134 -0.24 3.61 -5.31
CA GLY A 134 -1.19 3.71 -6.41
C GLY A 134 -1.14 2.44 -7.26
N TYR A 135 -2.16 1.61 -7.19
CA TYR A 135 -2.26 0.37 -7.96
C TYR A 135 -2.67 0.63 -9.41
N GLU A 136 -2.24 -0.25 -10.32
CA GLU A 136 -2.79 -0.31 -11.68
C GLU A 136 -4.22 -0.85 -11.69
N GLY A 137 -4.95 -0.59 -12.77
CA GLY A 137 -6.31 -1.11 -12.95
C GLY A 137 -6.37 -2.63 -12.88
N GLY A 138 -7.29 -3.15 -12.07
CA GLY A 138 -7.42 -4.57 -11.82
C GLY A 138 -6.63 -5.10 -10.63
N TYR A 139 -5.73 -4.31 -10.07
CA TYR A 139 -4.94 -4.65 -8.88
C TYR A 139 -5.33 -3.81 -7.67
N ARG A 140 -5.17 -4.37 -6.49
CA ARG A 140 -5.28 -3.65 -5.22
C ARG A 140 -4.54 -4.39 -4.11
N ASN A 141 -4.42 -3.77 -2.93
CA ASN A 141 -3.95 -4.48 -1.75
C ASN A 141 -4.87 -5.67 -1.42
N SER A 142 -4.29 -6.84 -1.13
CA SER A 142 -5.10 -7.98 -0.69
C SER A 142 -5.77 -7.71 0.65
N TRP A 143 -6.87 -8.39 0.93
CA TRP A 143 -7.55 -8.25 2.22
C TRP A 143 -6.67 -8.63 3.40
N GLU A 144 -5.86 -9.67 3.23
CA GLU A 144 -4.92 -10.17 4.21
C GLU A 144 -3.81 -9.15 4.47
N CYS A 145 -3.28 -8.52 3.43
CA CYS A 145 -2.27 -7.48 3.58
C CYS A 145 -2.85 -6.23 4.26
N ALA A 146 -4.11 -5.89 3.99
CA ALA A 146 -4.76 -4.73 4.61
C ALA A 146 -4.85 -4.84 6.13
N THR A 147 -4.90 -6.07 6.67
CA THR A 147 -4.86 -6.35 8.12
C THR A 147 -3.45 -6.67 8.64
N GLY A 148 -2.42 -6.58 7.81
CA GLY A 148 -1.04 -6.81 8.21
C GLY A 148 -0.56 -8.26 8.09
N ALA A 149 -1.35 -9.16 7.50
CA ALA A 149 -0.95 -10.55 7.34
C ALA A 149 0.14 -10.72 6.26
N VAL A 150 0.95 -11.77 6.43
CA VAL A 150 1.93 -12.26 5.46
C VAL A 150 1.47 -13.61 4.93
N THR A 151 1.13 -13.68 3.66
CA THR A 151 0.62 -14.90 3.00
C THR A 151 1.74 -15.71 2.32
N ALA A 152 1.40 -16.86 1.76
CA ALA A 152 2.35 -17.71 1.06
C ALA A 152 2.74 -17.18 -0.34
N ALA A 153 1.96 -16.25 -0.90
CA ALA A 153 2.21 -15.69 -2.23
C ALA A 153 1.93 -14.18 -2.24
N VAL A 154 2.68 -13.44 -3.07
CA VAL A 154 2.50 -11.99 -3.26
C VAL A 154 1.20 -11.69 -3.99
N PHE A 155 0.87 -12.47 -5.00
CA PHE A 155 -0.32 -12.27 -5.83
C PHE A 155 -1.36 -13.36 -5.58
N SER A 156 -2.63 -12.97 -5.60
CA SER A 156 -3.77 -13.88 -5.50
C SER A 156 -4.92 -13.43 -6.39
N ASP A 157 -5.69 -14.37 -6.92
CA ASP A 157 -6.91 -14.06 -7.66
C ASP A 157 -8.01 -13.56 -6.72
N ASN A 158 -8.79 -12.60 -7.17
CA ASN A 158 -10.03 -12.27 -6.50
C ASN A 158 -11.07 -13.35 -6.77
N THR A 159 -11.27 -14.24 -5.82
CA THR A 159 -12.26 -15.34 -5.88
C THR A 159 -13.60 -14.96 -5.25
N LYS A 160 -13.75 -13.73 -4.76
CA LYS A 160 -14.97 -13.25 -4.12
C LYS A 160 -15.94 -12.69 -5.17
N SER A 161 -17.21 -12.62 -4.83
CA SER A 161 -18.24 -11.99 -5.67
C SER A 161 -18.03 -10.48 -5.86
N TRP A 162 -17.25 -9.86 -4.99
CA TRP A 162 -16.85 -8.46 -5.09
C TRP A 162 -15.77 -8.30 -6.15
N SER A 163 -16.09 -7.60 -7.24
CA SER A 163 -15.20 -7.47 -8.42
C SER A 163 -14.87 -6.03 -8.79
N GLY A 164 -15.28 -5.05 -7.99
CA GLY A 164 -15.00 -3.64 -8.22
C GLY A 164 -14.35 -2.96 -7.03
N ASP A 165 -13.55 -1.94 -7.29
CA ASP A 165 -12.85 -1.16 -6.26
C ASP A 165 -12.52 0.26 -6.75
N HIS A 166 -12.20 1.13 -5.82
CA HIS A 166 -11.72 2.49 -6.04
C HIS A 166 -10.31 2.72 -5.47
N CYS A 167 -9.70 1.69 -4.83
CA CYS A 167 -8.37 1.78 -4.22
C CYS A 167 -7.25 1.55 -5.25
N VAL A 168 -7.29 2.29 -6.34
CA VAL A 168 -6.28 2.32 -7.41
C VAL A 168 -5.65 3.71 -7.50
N ASP A 169 -4.64 3.87 -8.34
CA ASP A 169 -4.06 5.19 -8.59
C ASP A 169 -5.12 6.15 -9.17
N PRO A 170 -5.21 7.39 -8.70
CA PRO A 170 -6.21 8.34 -9.20
C PRO A 170 -6.10 8.66 -10.69
N ASP A 171 -4.94 8.42 -11.31
CA ASP A 171 -4.78 8.57 -12.76
C ASP A 171 -5.43 7.41 -13.55
N VAL A 172 -5.82 6.32 -12.87
CA VAL A 172 -6.56 5.18 -13.48
C VAL A 172 -8.06 5.46 -13.48
N VAL A 173 -8.56 6.08 -12.44
CA VAL A 173 -9.98 6.40 -12.23
C VAL A 173 -10.11 7.85 -11.73
N PRO A 174 -10.03 8.81 -12.64
CA PRO A 174 -10.09 10.24 -12.31
C PRO A 174 -11.43 10.65 -11.73
#